data_12a692efd37dd49a1ea339e672edadef
#
_entry.id   12a692efd37dd49a1ea339e672edadef
#
_cell.length_a   1.000
_cell.length_b   1.000
_cell.length_c   1.000
_cell.angle_alpha   90.00
_cell.angle_beta   90.00
_cell.angle_gamma   90.00
#
_symmetry.space_group_name_H-M   'P 1'
#
loop_
_entity.id
_entity.type
_entity.pdbx_description
1 polymer ?
#
loop_
_entity_poly.entity_id
_entity_poly.type
_entity_poly.pdbx_seq_one_letter_code
_entity_poly.pdbx_strand_id
1 'polypeptide(L)'
;MNILIIENEIYLAQKVVSRLLDDGHNCDYIESPNIENLTKDYDTILLSTSLPSALCKNIIKKYSDNSIVLLLVSYISDETVTNPIKDGAKDYIMKPFIMDELIRKIYHYKDCRSLKRELQTLREYFEFTMADIDTSDTLLPPSFPTLIESNSQKCADKLVFELSRKMDLPITFISLTSTSWQKQINSIQNKTIIYLTDYHTLKKNAKENVIKLI
;
A
#
# COMPACT_ATOMS: atom_id res chain seq x y z
N MET A 1 6.37 13.48 -12.24
CA MET A 1 6.27 13.75 -10.80
C MET A 1 6.89 15.11 -10.50
N ASN A 2 6.41 15.78 -9.45
CA ASN A 2 7.04 16.98 -8.91
C ASN A 2 7.96 16.55 -7.75
N ILE A 3 9.26 16.81 -7.89
CA ILE A 3 10.28 16.37 -6.93
C ILE A 3 10.99 17.59 -6.35
N LEU A 4 11.04 17.67 -5.02
CA LEU A 4 11.83 18.67 -4.33
C LEU A 4 13.14 18.04 -3.86
N ILE A 5 14.26 18.71 -4.17
CA ILE A 5 15.59 18.32 -3.75
C ILE A 5 16.09 19.36 -2.75
N ILE A 6 16.37 18.92 -1.52
CA ILE A 6 16.92 19.75 -0.45
C ILE A 6 18.28 19.18 -0.10
N GLU A 7 19.34 19.83 -0.60
CA GLU A 7 20.70 19.34 -0.51
C GLU A 7 21.69 20.50 -0.49
N ASN A 8 22.60 20.50 0.46
CA ASN A 8 23.62 21.53 0.60
C ASN A 8 24.88 21.31 -0.26
N GLU A 9 25.06 20.08 -0.80
CA GLU A 9 26.12 19.80 -1.76
C GLU A 9 25.66 20.15 -3.18
N ILE A 10 25.98 21.37 -3.66
CA ILE A 10 25.50 21.91 -4.94
C ILE A 10 25.78 20.96 -6.11
N TYR A 11 27.00 20.39 -6.18
CA TYR A 11 27.39 19.49 -7.26
C TYR A 11 26.54 18.22 -7.30
N LEU A 12 26.28 17.62 -6.13
CA LEU A 12 25.40 16.44 -6.02
C LEU A 12 23.96 16.80 -6.41
N ALA A 13 23.45 17.93 -5.91
CA ALA A 13 22.12 18.41 -6.24
C ALA A 13 21.93 18.62 -7.74
N GLN A 14 22.86 19.29 -8.41
CA GLN A 14 22.80 19.51 -9.86
C GLN A 14 22.81 18.20 -10.64
N LYS A 15 23.61 17.23 -10.25
CA LYS A 15 23.66 15.89 -10.87
C LYS A 15 22.34 15.13 -10.70
N VAL A 16 21.72 15.21 -9.52
CA VAL A 16 20.41 14.61 -9.26
C VAL A 16 19.32 15.30 -10.06
N VAL A 17 19.28 16.62 -10.07
CA VAL A 17 18.32 17.41 -10.85
C VAL A 17 18.41 17.08 -12.33
N SER A 18 19.62 17.11 -12.92
CA SER A 18 19.84 16.79 -14.33
C SER A 18 19.27 15.41 -14.69
N ARG A 19 19.62 14.40 -13.90
CA ARG A 19 19.14 13.04 -14.15
C ARG A 19 17.63 12.90 -14.05
N LEU A 20 17.00 13.52 -13.05
CA LEU A 20 15.56 13.48 -12.88
C LEU A 20 14.79 14.23 -13.97
N LEU A 21 15.35 15.33 -14.49
CA LEU A 21 14.82 16.06 -15.63
C LEU A 21 14.90 15.20 -16.90
N ASP A 22 16.02 14.50 -17.12
CA ASP A 22 16.20 13.57 -18.24
C ASP A 22 15.16 12.41 -18.20
N ASP A 23 14.77 11.98 -16.99
CA ASP A 23 13.71 10.98 -16.79
C ASP A 23 12.28 11.59 -16.87
N GLY A 24 12.14 12.85 -17.24
CA GLY A 24 10.86 13.54 -17.47
C GLY A 24 10.13 13.97 -16.19
N HIS A 25 10.87 14.23 -15.10
CA HIS A 25 10.30 14.75 -13.85
C HIS A 25 10.47 16.28 -13.76
N ASN A 26 9.57 16.93 -13.01
CA ASN A 26 9.73 18.34 -12.65
C ASN A 26 10.48 18.43 -11.34
N CYS A 27 11.56 19.19 -11.29
CA CYS A 27 12.44 19.29 -10.14
C CYS A 27 12.57 20.73 -9.65
N ASP A 28 12.34 20.93 -8.36
CA ASP A 28 12.74 22.15 -7.64
C ASP A 28 13.94 21.81 -6.75
N TYR A 29 14.92 22.70 -6.70
CA TYR A 29 16.11 22.56 -5.85
C TYR A 29 16.20 23.71 -4.86
N ILE A 30 16.51 23.39 -3.62
CA ILE A 30 16.69 24.34 -2.53
C ILE A 30 17.89 23.89 -1.69
N GLU A 31 18.89 24.75 -1.53
CA GLU A 31 20.08 24.48 -0.73
C GLU A 31 19.77 24.54 0.77
N SER A 32 19.09 25.60 1.21
CA SER A 32 18.72 25.82 2.62
C SER A 32 17.29 26.38 2.69
N PRO A 33 16.29 25.52 2.95
CA PRO A 33 14.90 25.94 2.90
C PRO A 33 14.48 26.73 4.14
N ASN A 34 13.66 27.78 3.90
CA ASN A 34 12.80 28.30 4.93
C ASN A 34 11.43 27.57 4.80
N ILE A 35 11.00 26.91 5.89
CA ILE A 35 9.79 26.08 5.91
C ILE A 35 8.52 26.88 5.56
N GLU A 36 8.48 28.16 5.94
CA GLU A 36 7.34 29.06 5.66
C GLU A 36 7.15 29.29 4.16
N ASN A 37 8.23 29.28 3.40
CA ASN A 37 8.22 29.50 1.95
C ASN A 37 7.93 28.22 1.13
N LEU A 38 7.93 27.06 1.77
CA LEU A 38 7.62 25.79 1.14
C LEU A 38 6.10 25.59 1.06
N THR A 39 5.43 26.21 0.08
CA THR A 39 3.97 26.15 -0.08
C THR A 39 3.48 25.16 -1.13
N LYS A 40 4.39 24.70 -2.01
CA LYS A 40 4.05 23.75 -3.07
C LYS A 40 3.87 22.32 -2.56
N ASP A 41 3.02 21.55 -3.24
CA ASP A 41 2.90 20.12 -3.05
C ASP A 41 3.90 19.37 -3.95
N TYR A 42 4.56 18.37 -3.38
CA TYR A 42 5.51 17.52 -4.07
C TYR A 42 5.13 16.05 -3.94
N ASP A 43 5.38 15.28 -4.98
CA ASP A 43 5.19 13.82 -4.94
C ASP A 43 6.29 13.14 -4.14
N THR A 44 7.53 13.63 -4.30
CA THR A 44 8.73 13.09 -3.64
C THR A 44 9.62 14.23 -3.17
N ILE A 45 10.23 14.07 -2.01
CA ILE A 45 11.21 14.98 -1.44
C ILE A 45 12.48 14.19 -1.17
N LEU A 46 13.58 14.63 -1.75
CA LEU A 46 14.93 14.17 -1.45
C LEU A 46 15.54 15.12 -0.42
N LEU A 47 15.73 14.65 0.81
CA LEU A 47 16.14 15.47 1.94
C LEU A 47 17.52 15.06 2.45
N SER A 48 18.49 15.94 2.37
CA SER A 48 19.81 15.73 2.96
C SER A 48 19.75 15.81 4.48
N THR A 49 20.29 14.80 5.15
CA THR A 49 20.45 14.79 6.60
C THR A 49 21.71 15.53 7.08
N SER A 50 22.47 16.14 6.17
CA SER A 50 23.53 17.09 6.51
C SER A 50 23.02 18.47 6.97
N LEU A 51 21.72 18.70 6.82
CA LEU A 51 21.02 19.88 7.33
C LEU A 51 20.75 19.74 8.83
N PRO A 52 20.47 20.85 9.57
CA PRO A 52 20.11 20.79 10.98
C PRO A 52 18.95 19.84 11.25
N SER A 53 19.08 18.97 12.26
CA SER A 53 18.09 17.91 12.56
C SER A 53 16.69 18.46 12.85
N ALA A 54 16.57 19.61 13.50
CA ALA A 54 15.30 20.29 13.73
C ALA A 54 14.61 20.71 12.42
N LEU A 55 15.36 21.16 11.43
CA LEU A 55 14.85 21.53 10.12
C LEU A 55 14.39 20.28 9.36
N CYS A 56 15.19 19.22 9.34
CA CYS A 56 14.81 17.93 8.74
C CYS A 56 13.51 17.40 9.33
N LYS A 57 13.40 17.40 10.67
CA LYS A 57 12.20 16.94 11.38
C LYS A 57 10.96 17.74 10.99
N ASN A 58 11.06 19.06 10.90
CA ASN A 58 9.93 19.91 10.53
C ASN A 58 9.50 19.68 9.07
N ILE A 59 10.44 19.48 8.15
CA ILE A 59 10.15 19.17 6.75
C ILE A 59 9.47 17.80 6.64
N ILE A 60 9.99 16.77 7.33
CA ILE A 60 9.41 15.43 7.34
C ILE A 60 7.98 15.51 7.85
N LYS A 61 7.73 16.12 9.00
CA LYS A 61 6.37 16.25 9.56
C LYS A 61 5.40 17.00 8.65
N LYS A 62 5.88 18.01 7.92
CA LYS A 62 5.04 18.78 7.01
C LYS A 62 4.60 17.96 5.80
N TYR A 63 5.45 17.07 5.30
CA TYR A 63 5.25 16.44 4.00
C TYR A 63 5.00 14.92 4.05
N SER A 64 5.28 14.24 5.16
CA SER A 64 5.22 12.77 5.26
C SER A 64 3.86 12.16 4.93
N ASP A 65 2.78 12.90 5.15
CA ASP A 65 1.41 12.42 4.86
C ASP A 65 1.11 12.44 3.36
N ASN A 66 1.58 13.49 2.66
CA ASN A 66 1.24 13.75 1.27
C ASN A 66 2.37 13.51 0.28
N SER A 67 3.60 13.30 0.74
CA SER A 67 4.79 13.14 -0.10
C SER A 67 5.61 11.93 0.34
N ILE A 68 6.38 11.39 -0.58
CA ILE A 68 7.41 10.38 -0.30
C ILE A 68 8.68 11.12 0.11
N VAL A 69 9.09 11.02 1.38
CA VAL A 69 10.34 11.63 1.85
C VAL A 69 11.43 10.58 1.88
N LEU A 70 12.48 10.75 1.04
CA LEU A 70 13.69 9.93 0.99
C LEU A 70 14.87 10.72 1.51
N LEU A 71 15.64 10.12 2.42
CA LEU A 71 16.78 10.78 3.05
C LEU A 71 18.06 10.52 2.25
N LEU A 72 18.86 11.56 2.05
CA LEU A 72 20.22 11.48 1.53
C LEU A 72 21.19 11.56 2.71
N VAL A 73 21.87 10.44 3.02
CA VAL A 73 22.57 10.23 4.29
C VAL A 73 24.07 10.04 4.06
N SER A 74 24.90 10.78 4.76
CA SER A 74 26.36 10.62 4.69
C SER A 74 26.88 9.54 5.66
N TYR A 75 26.19 9.30 6.76
CA TYR A 75 26.48 8.24 7.73
C TYR A 75 25.20 7.80 8.46
N ILE A 76 25.18 6.56 8.93
CA ILE A 76 24.02 5.99 9.64
C ILE A 76 24.16 6.27 11.14
N SER A 77 23.15 6.90 11.72
CA SER A 77 22.98 7.11 13.16
C SER A 77 21.50 7.23 13.51
N ASP A 78 21.19 7.31 14.79
CA ASP A 78 19.82 7.57 15.24
C ASP A 78 19.31 8.92 14.74
N GLU A 79 20.16 9.92 14.67
CA GLU A 79 19.78 11.27 14.24
C GLU A 79 19.57 11.36 12.72
N THR A 80 20.38 10.65 11.93
CA THR A 80 20.35 10.76 10.48
C THR A 80 19.39 9.79 9.81
N VAL A 81 19.04 8.67 10.46
CA VAL A 81 18.18 7.62 9.90
C VAL A 81 17.06 7.24 10.83
N THR A 82 17.34 6.75 12.06
CA THR A 82 16.33 6.12 12.90
C THR A 82 15.21 7.08 13.29
N ASN A 83 15.57 8.29 13.75
CA ASN A 83 14.57 9.28 14.17
C ASN A 83 13.80 9.86 12.99
N PRO A 84 14.44 10.26 11.85
CA PRO A 84 13.74 10.70 10.67
C PRO A 84 12.75 9.66 10.10
N ILE A 85 13.09 8.37 10.12
CA ILE A 85 12.16 7.29 9.71
C ILE A 85 10.96 7.21 10.66
N LYS A 86 11.17 7.30 11.98
CA LYS A 86 10.09 7.35 12.97
C LYS A 86 9.21 8.60 12.80
N ASP A 87 9.78 9.73 12.40
CA ASP A 87 9.07 10.97 12.14
C ASP A 87 8.28 10.95 10.81
N GLY A 88 8.45 9.92 9.95
CA GLY A 88 7.65 9.70 8.73
C GLY A 88 8.40 9.62 7.40
N ALA A 89 9.73 9.75 7.39
CA ALA A 89 10.52 9.46 6.18
C ALA A 89 10.35 7.99 5.77
N LYS A 90 10.33 7.72 4.47
CA LYS A 90 10.02 6.37 3.96
C LYS A 90 11.25 5.47 3.87
N ASP A 91 12.39 6.04 3.50
CA ASP A 91 13.64 5.30 3.34
C ASP A 91 14.81 6.27 3.28
N TYR A 92 16.00 5.73 3.15
CA TYR A 92 17.23 6.49 2.97
C TYR A 92 18.10 5.91 1.87
N ILE A 93 19.03 6.71 1.38
CA ILE A 93 20.12 6.29 0.49
C ILE A 93 21.43 6.89 1.00
N MET A 94 22.48 6.08 1.04
CA MET A 94 23.78 6.51 1.53
C MET A 94 24.58 7.19 0.43
N LYS A 95 25.19 8.30 0.76
CA LYS A 95 26.18 9.00 -0.08
C LYS A 95 27.57 8.36 0.10
N PRO A 96 28.34 8.15 -0.97
CA PRO A 96 27.97 8.33 -2.38
C PRO A 96 27.06 7.21 -2.92
N PHE A 97 26.10 7.54 -3.76
CA PHE A 97 25.16 6.57 -4.36
C PHE A 97 25.21 6.60 -5.89
N ILE A 98 24.73 5.52 -6.49
CA ILE A 98 24.53 5.39 -7.92
C ILE A 98 23.17 6.00 -8.28
N MET A 99 23.11 6.84 -9.33
CA MET A 99 21.87 7.50 -9.74
C MET A 99 20.74 6.52 -10.01
N ASP A 100 21.03 5.38 -10.66
CA ASP A 100 20.02 4.36 -10.95
C ASP A 100 19.42 3.73 -9.66
N GLU A 101 20.17 3.67 -8.57
CA GLU A 101 19.65 3.22 -7.28
C GLU A 101 18.65 4.23 -6.71
N LEU A 102 18.97 5.52 -6.76
CA LEU A 102 18.06 6.59 -6.34
C LEU A 102 16.76 6.55 -7.16
N ILE A 103 16.88 6.50 -8.47
CA ILE A 103 15.73 6.43 -9.38
C ILE A 103 14.86 5.21 -9.09
N ARG A 104 15.47 4.03 -8.93
CA ARG A 104 14.74 2.79 -8.59
C ARG A 104 13.98 2.93 -7.27
N LYS A 105 14.56 3.53 -6.23
CA LYS A 105 13.88 3.79 -4.96
C LYS A 105 12.70 4.74 -5.13
N ILE A 106 12.84 5.82 -5.87
CA ILE A 106 11.77 6.78 -6.15
C ILE A 106 10.57 6.07 -6.81
N TYR A 107 10.81 5.29 -7.88
CA TYR A 107 9.75 4.57 -8.57
C TYR A 107 9.10 3.50 -7.69
N HIS A 108 9.89 2.74 -6.93
CA HIS A 108 9.36 1.73 -6.00
C HIS A 108 8.35 2.34 -5.01
N TYR A 109 8.68 3.46 -4.37
CA TYR A 109 7.76 4.09 -3.41
C TYR A 109 6.56 4.78 -4.08
N LYS A 110 6.74 5.29 -5.31
CA LYS A 110 5.64 5.80 -6.13
C LYS A 110 4.61 4.71 -6.40
N ASP A 111 5.05 3.54 -6.86
CA ASP A 111 4.17 2.42 -7.19
C ASP A 111 3.46 1.88 -5.94
N CYS A 112 4.18 1.72 -4.83
CA CYS A 112 3.58 1.35 -3.54
C CYS A 112 2.49 2.35 -3.09
N ARG A 113 2.71 3.65 -3.30
CA ARG A 113 1.73 4.69 -2.95
C ARG A 113 0.51 4.65 -3.85
N SER A 114 0.69 4.44 -5.15
CA SER A 114 -0.41 4.28 -6.12
C SER A 114 -1.29 3.10 -5.74
N LEU A 115 -0.70 1.93 -5.53
CA LEU A 115 -1.41 0.71 -5.11
C LEU A 115 -2.17 0.92 -3.79
N LYS A 116 -1.58 1.60 -2.82
CA LYS A 116 -2.25 1.89 -1.55
C LYS A 116 -3.47 2.79 -1.72
N ARG A 117 -3.38 3.81 -2.58
CA ARG A 117 -4.53 4.69 -2.91
C ARG A 117 -5.63 3.91 -3.62
N GLU A 118 -5.29 3.07 -4.61
CA GLU A 118 -6.26 2.23 -5.30
C GLU A 118 -6.98 1.28 -4.35
N LEU A 119 -6.25 0.63 -3.46
CA LEU A 119 -6.84 -0.23 -2.42
C LEU A 119 -7.77 0.54 -1.49
N GLN A 120 -7.42 1.77 -1.12
CA GLN A 120 -8.27 2.61 -0.29
C GLN A 120 -9.55 3.00 -1.02
N THR A 121 -9.46 3.44 -2.27
CA THR A 121 -10.63 3.77 -3.09
C THR A 121 -11.56 2.56 -3.27
N LEU A 122 -11.00 1.37 -3.50
CA LEU A 122 -11.77 0.14 -3.59
C LEU A 122 -12.47 -0.21 -2.27
N ARG A 123 -11.81 0.01 -1.13
CA ARG A 123 -12.43 -0.18 0.19
C ARG A 123 -13.59 0.78 0.43
N GLU A 124 -13.39 2.07 0.15
CA GLU A 124 -14.42 3.10 0.30
C GLU A 124 -15.63 2.81 -0.60
N TYR A 125 -15.39 2.43 -1.86
CA TYR A 125 -16.44 2.00 -2.77
C TYR A 125 -17.19 0.77 -2.24
N PHE A 126 -16.48 -0.22 -1.73
CA PHE A 126 -17.07 -1.42 -1.16
C PHE A 126 -17.90 -1.09 0.08
N GLU A 127 -17.38 -0.31 1.02
CA GLU A 127 -18.10 0.12 2.22
C GLU A 127 -19.36 0.92 1.86
N PHE A 128 -19.27 1.80 0.87
CA PHE A 128 -20.42 2.55 0.35
C PHE A 128 -21.49 1.61 -0.24
N THR A 129 -21.10 0.64 -1.07
CA THR A 129 -22.05 -0.29 -1.72
C THR A 129 -22.69 -1.27 -0.72
N MET A 130 -22.05 -1.50 0.42
CA MET A 130 -22.51 -2.42 1.47
C MET A 130 -23.17 -1.71 2.67
N ALA A 131 -23.18 -0.37 2.69
CA ALA A 131 -23.67 0.43 3.83
C ALA A 131 -25.13 0.11 4.18
N ASP A 132 -25.98 -0.08 3.16
CA ASP A 132 -27.42 -0.30 3.34
C ASP A 132 -27.78 -1.76 3.67
N ILE A 133 -26.79 -2.66 3.79
CA ILE A 133 -27.04 -4.07 4.08
C ILE A 133 -26.95 -4.29 5.59
N ASP A 134 -28.06 -4.65 6.20
CA ASP A 134 -28.11 -5.01 7.62
C ASP A 134 -27.70 -6.47 7.83
N THR A 135 -26.65 -6.70 8.61
CA THR A 135 -26.15 -8.01 9.03
C THR A 135 -26.16 -8.16 10.55
N SER A 136 -26.75 -7.20 11.28
CA SER A 136 -26.71 -7.14 12.75
C SER A 136 -27.30 -8.40 13.42
N ASP A 137 -28.31 -9.00 12.82
CA ASP A 137 -28.96 -10.22 13.32
C ASP A 137 -28.29 -11.52 12.87
N THR A 138 -27.21 -11.43 12.07
CA THR A 138 -26.53 -12.62 11.53
C THR A 138 -25.48 -13.13 12.51
N LEU A 139 -25.70 -14.31 13.05
CA LEU A 139 -24.69 -14.99 13.88
C LEU A 139 -23.51 -15.43 13.00
N LEU A 140 -22.32 -14.98 13.35
CA LEU A 140 -21.10 -15.42 12.70
C LEU A 140 -20.85 -16.91 13.01
N PRO A 141 -20.44 -17.71 12.01
CA PRO A 141 -20.22 -19.13 12.20
C PRO A 141 -19.12 -19.39 13.23
N PRO A 142 -19.30 -20.35 14.14
CA PRO A 142 -18.33 -20.67 15.17
C PRO A 142 -17.11 -21.41 14.62
N SER A 143 -17.26 -22.08 13.47
CA SER A 143 -16.21 -22.92 12.87
C SER A 143 -16.38 -23.02 11.35
N PHE A 144 -15.30 -23.37 10.67
CA PHE A 144 -15.29 -23.72 9.24
C PHE A 144 -15.28 -25.25 9.06
N PRO A 145 -15.82 -25.78 7.95
CA PRO A 145 -16.53 -25.07 6.88
C PRO A 145 -17.94 -24.65 7.27
N THR A 146 -18.45 -23.57 6.63
CA THR A 146 -19.78 -23.02 6.89
C THR A 146 -20.53 -22.81 5.59
N LEU A 147 -21.81 -23.19 5.54
CA LEU A 147 -22.73 -22.86 4.45
C LEU A 147 -23.47 -21.57 4.82
N ILE A 148 -23.38 -20.57 3.95
CA ILE A 148 -24.12 -19.31 4.07
C ILE A 148 -25.27 -19.36 3.07
N GLU A 149 -26.51 -19.35 3.56
CA GLU A 149 -27.72 -19.21 2.76
C GLU A 149 -28.24 -17.77 2.88
N SER A 150 -28.38 -17.09 1.77
CA SER A 150 -28.87 -15.72 1.72
C SER A 150 -29.70 -15.47 0.48
N ASN A 151 -30.70 -14.61 0.63
CA ASN A 151 -31.55 -14.17 -0.49
C ASN A 151 -30.80 -13.15 -1.40
N SER A 152 -29.66 -12.66 -0.97
CA SER A 152 -28.84 -11.70 -1.70
C SER A 152 -27.37 -12.06 -1.62
N GLN A 153 -26.70 -12.10 -2.77
CA GLN A 153 -25.25 -12.28 -2.85
C GLN A 153 -24.52 -11.22 -2.03
N LYS A 154 -24.99 -9.96 -2.07
CA LYS A 154 -24.40 -8.85 -1.31
C LYS A 154 -24.41 -9.08 0.20
N CYS A 155 -25.49 -9.69 0.75
CA CYS A 155 -25.53 -10.04 2.18
C CYS A 155 -24.49 -11.11 2.53
N ALA A 156 -24.35 -12.13 1.70
CA ALA A 156 -23.34 -13.17 1.89
C ALA A 156 -21.93 -12.60 1.79
N ASP A 157 -21.68 -11.76 0.81
CA ASP A 157 -20.40 -11.08 0.62
C ASP A 157 -20.03 -10.22 1.83
N LYS A 158 -20.95 -9.38 2.32
CA LYS A 158 -20.73 -8.56 3.51
C LYS A 158 -20.35 -9.40 4.72
N LEU A 159 -21.06 -10.50 4.97
CA LEU A 159 -20.76 -11.41 6.07
C LEU A 159 -19.35 -12.00 5.97
N VAL A 160 -18.95 -12.43 4.77
CA VAL A 160 -17.60 -12.99 4.54
C VAL A 160 -16.52 -11.93 4.76
N PHE A 161 -16.77 -10.69 4.35
CA PHE A 161 -15.83 -9.57 4.62
C PHE A 161 -15.73 -9.24 6.10
N GLU A 162 -16.84 -9.26 6.85
CA GLU A 162 -16.82 -9.07 8.30
C GLU A 162 -16.03 -10.19 9.01
N LEU A 163 -16.17 -11.43 8.56
CA LEU A 163 -15.38 -12.57 9.03
C LEU A 163 -13.89 -12.37 8.75
N SER A 164 -13.54 -11.95 7.55
CA SER A 164 -12.16 -11.65 7.16
C SER A 164 -11.53 -10.59 8.07
N ARG A 165 -12.24 -9.50 8.32
CA ARG A 165 -11.79 -8.44 9.23
C ARG A 165 -11.63 -8.95 10.67
N LYS A 166 -12.56 -9.74 11.16
CA LYS A 166 -12.54 -10.29 12.53
C LYS A 166 -11.39 -11.29 12.74
N MET A 167 -11.07 -12.08 11.71
CA MET A 167 -10.04 -13.11 11.77
C MET A 167 -8.67 -12.61 11.29
N ASP A 168 -8.58 -11.40 10.74
CA ASP A 168 -7.39 -10.84 10.09
C ASP A 168 -6.81 -11.78 9.01
N LEU A 169 -7.69 -12.36 8.20
CA LEU A 169 -7.33 -13.27 7.12
C LEU A 169 -7.82 -12.73 5.78
N PRO A 170 -7.03 -12.85 4.70
CA PRO A 170 -7.48 -12.52 3.36
C PRO A 170 -8.57 -13.48 2.89
N ILE A 171 -9.34 -13.07 1.88
CA ILE A 171 -10.37 -13.88 1.25
C ILE A 171 -9.88 -14.31 -0.13
N THR A 172 -10.04 -15.59 -0.45
CA THR A 172 -9.87 -16.12 -1.79
C THR A 172 -11.23 -16.49 -2.35
N PHE A 173 -11.67 -15.79 -3.40
CA PHE A 173 -12.94 -16.03 -4.08
C PHE A 173 -12.78 -17.10 -5.15
N ILE A 174 -13.62 -18.12 -5.13
CA ILE A 174 -13.64 -19.19 -6.14
C ILE A 174 -15.08 -19.46 -6.56
N SER A 175 -15.37 -19.23 -7.83
CA SER A 175 -16.65 -19.62 -8.40
C SER A 175 -16.63 -21.09 -8.79
N LEU A 176 -17.58 -21.86 -8.27
CA LEU A 176 -17.73 -23.29 -8.55
C LEU A 176 -18.27 -23.58 -9.96
N THR A 177 -18.68 -22.56 -10.69
CA THR A 177 -19.03 -22.67 -12.12
C THR A 177 -17.80 -22.68 -13.02
N SER A 178 -16.65 -22.23 -12.51
CA SER A 178 -15.38 -22.28 -13.25
C SER A 178 -14.88 -23.71 -13.40
N THR A 179 -14.45 -24.10 -14.61
CA THR A 179 -13.87 -25.43 -14.88
C THR A 179 -12.54 -25.69 -14.17
N SER A 180 -11.90 -24.63 -13.64
CA SER A 180 -10.59 -24.66 -12.98
C SER A 180 -10.64 -24.56 -11.45
N TRP A 181 -11.84 -24.54 -10.82
CA TRP A 181 -11.98 -24.29 -9.39
C TRP A 181 -11.16 -25.24 -8.49
N GLN A 182 -11.06 -26.53 -8.85
CA GLN A 182 -10.25 -27.51 -8.10
C GLN A 182 -8.75 -27.18 -8.14
N LYS A 183 -8.24 -26.73 -9.30
CA LYS A 183 -6.84 -26.31 -9.43
C LYS A 183 -6.57 -25.05 -8.62
N GLN A 184 -7.55 -24.13 -8.58
CA GLN A 184 -7.42 -22.91 -7.79
C GLN A 184 -7.35 -23.21 -6.29
N ILE A 185 -8.19 -24.10 -5.76
CA ILE A 185 -8.10 -24.53 -4.35
C ILE A 185 -6.73 -25.16 -4.06
N ASN A 186 -6.26 -26.07 -4.91
CA ASN A 186 -5.00 -26.77 -4.70
C ASN A 186 -3.77 -25.85 -4.83
N SER A 187 -3.89 -24.68 -5.45
CA SER A 187 -2.81 -23.69 -5.59
C SER A 187 -2.66 -22.77 -4.40
N ILE A 188 -3.59 -22.82 -3.43
CA ILE A 188 -3.56 -21.94 -2.26
C ILE A 188 -2.48 -22.42 -1.30
N GLN A 189 -1.47 -21.58 -1.09
CA GLN A 189 -0.34 -21.87 -0.19
C GLN A 189 -0.42 -21.11 1.13
N ASN A 190 -1.15 -19.98 1.13
CA ASN A 190 -1.23 -19.10 2.30
C ASN A 190 -2.53 -19.34 3.07
N LYS A 191 -2.49 -19.08 4.39
CA LYS A 191 -3.70 -19.11 5.21
C LYS A 191 -4.69 -18.04 4.75
N THR A 192 -5.89 -18.45 4.32
CA THR A 192 -6.91 -17.58 3.75
C THR A 192 -8.31 -18.14 4.02
N ILE A 193 -9.32 -17.30 4.00
CA ILE A 193 -10.71 -17.72 3.98
C ILE A 193 -11.08 -18.05 2.53
N ILE A 194 -11.42 -19.30 2.24
CA ILE A 194 -11.86 -19.70 0.91
C ILE A 194 -13.36 -19.46 0.83
N TYR A 195 -13.79 -18.54 -0.02
CA TYR A 195 -15.20 -18.25 -0.26
C TYR A 195 -15.63 -18.85 -1.59
N LEU A 196 -16.39 -19.94 -1.51
CA LEU A 196 -16.93 -20.66 -2.67
C LEU A 196 -18.30 -20.11 -3.03
N THR A 197 -18.45 -19.56 -4.23
CA THR A 197 -19.71 -19.04 -4.76
C THR A 197 -20.38 -20.07 -5.69
N ASP A 198 -21.65 -19.86 -6.00
CA ASP A 198 -22.44 -20.66 -6.95
C ASP A 198 -22.64 -22.15 -6.56
N TYR A 199 -22.52 -22.48 -5.28
CA TYR A 199 -22.72 -23.85 -4.78
C TYR A 199 -24.10 -24.43 -5.14
N HIS A 200 -25.13 -23.58 -5.17
CA HIS A 200 -26.50 -23.99 -5.52
C HIS A 200 -26.63 -24.49 -6.96
N THR A 201 -25.79 -24.04 -7.89
CA THR A 201 -25.83 -24.43 -9.32
C THR A 201 -25.25 -25.82 -9.58
N LEU A 202 -24.52 -26.38 -8.61
CA LEU A 202 -23.86 -27.67 -8.77
C LEU A 202 -24.83 -28.84 -8.73
N LYS A 203 -24.55 -29.85 -9.56
CA LYS A 203 -25.21 -31.15 -9.49
C LYS A 203 -24.83 -31.89 -8.21
N LYS A 204 -25.68 -32.83 -7.75
CA LYS A 204 -25.53 -33.57 -6.49
C LYS A 204 -24.13 -34.17 -6.31
N ASN A 205 -23.61 -34.87 -7.33
CA ASN A 205 -22.28 -35.50 -7.26
C ASN A 205 -21.16 -34.47 -7.14
N ALA A 206 -21.30 -33.29 -7.75
CA ALA A 206 -20.32 -32.22 -7.63
C ALA A 206 -20.36 -31.56 -6.23
N LYS A 207 -21.55 -31.43 -5.61
CA LYS A 207 -21.69 -30.97 -4.22
C LYS A 207 -20.98 -31.89 -3.24
N GLU A 208 -21.15 -33.22 -3.41
CA GLU A 208 -20.44 -34.22 -2.58
C GLU A 208 -18.90 -34.12 -2.72
N ASN A 209 -18.40 -33.83 -3.93
CA ASN A 209 -16.98 -33.64 -4.15
C ASN A 209 -16.42 -32.36 -3.48
N VAL A 210 -17.20 -31.28 -3.48
CA VAL A 210 -16.82 -30.05 -2.75
C VAL A 210 -16.72 -30.32 -1.25
N ILE A 211 -17.72 -31.03 -0.67
CA ILE A 211 -17.74 -31.38 0.77
C ILE A 211 -16.56 -32.28 1.16
N LYS A 212 -16.09 -33.15 0.26
CA LYS A 212 -14.91 -34.01 0.53
C LYS A 212 -13.57 -33.28 0.44
N LEU A 213 -13.53 -32.10 -0.19
CA LEU A 213 -12.32 -31.29 -0.37
C LEU A 213 -12.12 -30.27 0.76
N ILE A 214 -13.17 -30.01 1.53
CA ILE A 214 -13.19 -29.11 2.68
C ILE A 214 -13.04 -29.90 3.98
#